data_e9c5fc127044f10c4db86329a7409567
#
_entry.id   e9c5fc127044f10c4db86329a7409567
#
_cell.length_a   1.000
_cell.length_b   1.000
_cell.length_c   1.000
_cell.angle_alpha   90.00
_cell.angle_beta   90.00
_cell.angle_gamma   90.00
#
_symmetry.space_group_name_H-M   'P 1'
#
loop_
_entity.id
_entity.type
_entity.pdbx_description
1 polymer ?
#
loop_
_entity_poly.entity_id
_entity_poly.type
_entity_poly.pdbx_seq_one_letter_code
_entity_poly.pdbx_strand_id
1 'polypeptide(L)'
;MRPRSWGWLAGLILGVVAGSAAAGDFPATAVFSDIRVDVRPLVDKGAGLQAEALASDLTSALRKNFAGRIGGRGPRLIVVVTSLSLRPYVGSGDRPGFGSNFQTDYMEGEALLVGPKGQVLGRYPQMTATPSSYGGAWYDPQFEQRRLAAIADIYAQWLARDLPRD
;
A
#
# COMPACT_ATOMS: atom_id res chain seq x y z
N MET A 1 52.27 31.67 36.35
CA MET A 1 51.84 30.30 35.86
C MET A 1 50.37 30.19 36.02
N ARG A 2 49.60 30.15 34.92
CA ARG A 2 48.14 29.98 34.92
C ARG A 2 47.84 28.57 34.43
N PRO A 3 46.97 27.79 35.07
CA PRO A 3 46.50 26.51 34.52
C PRO A 3 45.33 26.76 33.54
N ARG A 4 45.41 26.10 32.40
CA ARG A 4 44.41 26.11 31.32
C ARG A 4 43.27 25.19 31.72
N SER A 5 42.04 25.74 31.81
CA SER A 5 40.79 24.99 31.95
C SER A 5 40.44 24.31 30.63
N TRP A 6 40.36 22.99 30.66
CA TRP A 6 39.82 22.17 29.56
C TRP A 6 38.30 22.11 29.68
N GLY A 7 37.63 22.77 28.74
CA GLY A 7 36.17 22.66 28.60
C GLY A 7 35.78 21.29 28.05
N TRP A 8 34.94 20.59 28.77
CA TRP A 8 34.31 19.39 28.33
C TRP A 8 33.08 19.75 27.47
N LEU A 9 33.13 19.47 26.16
CA LEU A 9 31.99 19.50 25.28
C LEU A 9 31.15 18.22 25.51
N ALA A 10 30.09 18.37 26.24
CA ALA A 10 29.07 17.32 26.35
C ALA A 10 28.30 17.26 25.03
N GLY A 11 28.61 16.28 24.20
CA GLY A 11 27.84 15.96 23.00
C GLY A 11 26.49 15.37 23.38
N LEU A 12 25.40 16.09 23.10
CA LEU A 12 24.06 15.63 23.29
C LEU A 12 23.72 14.68 22.09
N ILE A 13 23.83 13.38 22.34
CA ILE A 13 23.36 12.36 21.37
C ILE A 13 21.84 12.32 21.49
N LEU A 14 21.14 12.95 20.54
CA LEU A 14 19.72 12.75 20.33
C LEU A 14 19.53 11.33 19.79
N GLY A 15 19.25 10.41 20.67
CA GLY A 15 18.80 9.07 20.30
C GLY A 15 17.43 9.14 19.64
N VAL A 16 17.38 8.96 18.32
CA VAL A 16 16.14 8.67 17.61
C VAL A 16 15.69 7.29 18.06
N VAL A 17 14.79 7.23 19.01
CA VAL A 17 14.06 6.01 19.34
C VAL A 17 13.11 5.75 18.18
N ALA A 18 13.53 4.93 17.21
CA ALA A 18 12.63 4.30 16.27
C ALA A 18 11.74 3.33 17.08
N GLY A 19 10.65 3.86 17.60
CA GLY A 19 9.62 3.04 18.21
C GLY A 19 9.08 2.11 17.13
N SER A 20 9.39 0.82 17.23
CA SER A 20 8.63 -0.23 16.55
C SER A 20 7.21 -0.12 17.06
N ALA A 21 6.35 0.62 16.36
CA ALA A 21 4.93 0.57 16.60
C ALA A 21 4.52 -0.88 16.32
N ALA A 22 4.26 -1.65 17.38
CA ALA A 22 3.50 -2.88 17.27
C ALA A 22 2.28 -2.57 16.38
N ALA A 23 1.88 -3.51 15.52
CA ALA A 23 0.65 -3.42 14.79
C ALA A 23 -0.48 -3.25 15.82
N GLY A 24 -0.73 -1.99 16.17
CA GLY A 24 -1.84 -1.61 17.02
C GLY A 24 -3.11 -1.78 16.21
N ASP A 25 -4.15 -2.30 16.83
CA ASP A 25 -5.44 -2.43 16.21
C ASP A 25 -5.79 -1.13 15.50
N PHE A 26 -6.16 -1.23 14.22
CA PHE A 26 -6.60 -0.07 13.46
C PHE A 26 -7.87 0.47 14.13
N PRO A 27 -7.88 1.70 14.66
CA PRO A 27 -9.01 2.19 15.41
C PRO A 27 -10.26 2.29 14.54
N ALA A 28 -11.41 1.98 15.10
CA ALA A 28 -12.68 2.20 14.44
C ALA A 28 -12.81 3.68 14.06
N THR A 29 -13.21 3.95 12.84
CA THR A 29 -13.37 5.32 12.32
C THR A 29 -14.49 5.35 11.32
N ALA A 30 -15.51 6.15 11.61
CA ALA A 30 -16.67 6.29 10.74
C ALA A 30 -16.35 7.01 9.44
N VAL A 31 -15.56 8.10 9.50
CA VAL A 31 -15.27 8.97 8.35
C VAL A 31 -13.80 9.38 8.27
N PHE A 32 -13.31 9.52 7.06
CA PHE A 32 -11.97 10.05 6.73
C PHE A 32 -12.09 11.45 6.14
N SER A 33 -11.12 12.32 6.42
CA SER A 33 -11.04 13.64 5.77
C SER A 33 -10.61 13.53 4.30
N ASP A 34 -9.78 12.54 3.97
CA ASP A 34 -9.24 12.30 2.63
C ASP A 34 -8.71 10.86 2.54
N ILE A 35 -8.61 10.35 1.32
CA ILE A 35 -7.94 9.07 1.02
C ILE A 35 -6.83 9.33 0.02
N ARG A 36 -5.64 8.79 0.30
CA ARG A 36 -4.45 8.90 -0.56
C ARG A 36 -3.80 7.55 -0.77
N VAL A 37 -3.16 7.41 -1.93
CA VAL A 37 -2.32 6.27 -2.27
C VAL A 37 -0.88 6.75 -2.40
N ASP A 38 0.05 6.03 -1.77
CA ASP A 38 1.49 6.26 -1.84
C ASP A 38 2.16 5.05 -2.49
N VAL A 39 2.68 5.25 -3.69
CA VAL A 39 3.38 4.21 -4.47
C VAL A 39 4.89 4.45 -4.55
N ARG A 40 5.43 5.40 -3.77
CA ARG A 40 6.87 5.68 -3.77
C ARG A 40 7.73 4.43 -3.57
N PRO A 41 7.37 3.49 -2.70
CA PRO A 41 8.16 2.26 -2.57
C PRO A 41 8.24 1.42 -3.84
N LEU A 42 7.25 1.49 -4.74
CA LEU A 42 7.29 0.82 -6.05
C LEU A 42 8.15 1.60 -7.05
N VAL A 43 8.04 2.94 -7.04
CA VAL A 43 8.86 3.82 -7.90
C VAL A 43 10.33 3.63 -7.58
N ASP A 44 10.69 3.58 -6.30
CA ASP A 44 12.07 3.35 -5.83
C ASP A 44 12.63 1.98 -6.27
N LYS A 45 11.75 1.01 -6.53
CA LYS A 45 12.09 -0.31 -7.08
C LYS A 45 12.07 -0.37 -8.61
N GLY A 46 11.87 0.76 -9.29
CA GLY A 46 11.91 0.87 -10.75
C GLY A 46 10.59 0.62 -11.48
N ALA A 47 9.45 0.52 -10.77
CA ALA A 47 8.13 0.26 -11.36
C ALA A 47 7.37 1.53 -11.82
N GLY A 48 8.06 2.60 -12.23
CA GLY A 48 7.52 3.96 -12.41
C GLY A 48 6.14 4.03 -13.09
N LEU A 49 6.03 3.67 -14.37
CA LEU A 49 4.75 3.77 -15.11
C LEU A 49 3.66 2.85 -14.55
N GLN A 50 4.01 1.63 -14.13
CA GLN A 50 3.06 0.70 -13.52
C GLN A 50 2.59 1.21 -12.15
N ALA A 51 3.48 1.84 -11.37
CA ALA A 51 3.14 2.43 -10.08
C ALA A 51 2.16 3.60 -10.24
N GLU A 52 2.35 4.46 -11.23
CA GLU A 52 1.45 5.59 -11.51
C GLU A 52 0.06 5.11 -11.94
N ALA A 53 -0.02 4.14 -12.86
CA ALA A 53 -1.27 3.52 -13.28
C ALA A 53 -2.01 2.89 -12.09
N LEU A 54 -1.30 2.09 -11.29
CA LEU A 54 -1.85 1.48 -10.07
C LEU A 54 -2.36 2.54 -9.08
N ALA A 55 -1.61 3.63 -8.85
CA ALA A 55 -2.03 4.70 -7.94
C ALA A 55 -3.35 5.34 -8.38
N SER A 56 -3.54 5.55 -9.69
CA SER A 56 -4.78 6.07 -10.25
C SER A 56 -5.95 5.11 -10.03
N ASP A 57 -5.77 3.85 -10.41
CA ASP A 57 -6.81 2.82 -10.30
C ASP A 57 -7.18 2.55 -8.83
N LEU A 58 -6.18 2.41 -7.95
CA LEU A 58 -6.40 2.17 -6.53
C LEU A 58 -7.06 3.38 -5.84
N THR A 59 -6.68 4.61 -6.19
CA THR A 59 -7.34 5.81 -5.66
C THR A 59 -8.81 5.83 -6.04
N SER A 60 -9.13 5.51 -7.28
CA SER A 60 -10.50 5.46 -7.79
C SER A 60 -11.31 4.36 -7.09
N ALA A 61 -10.74 3.16 -6.97
CA ALA A 61 -11.35 2.03 -6.28
C ALA A 61 -11.60 2.30 -4.79
N LEU A 62 -10.63 2.89 -4.09
CA LEU A 62 -10.78 3.28 -2.68
C LEU A 62 -11.88 4.31 -2.50
N ARG A 63 -11.91 5.36 -3.32
CA ARG A 63 -12.96 6.39 -3.25
C ARG A 63 -14.35 5.81 -3.48
N LYS A 64 -14.49 4.87 -4.40
CA LYS A 64 -15.73 4.14 -4.66
C LYS A 64 -16.17 3.31 -3.45
N ASN A 65 -15.26 2.49 -2.90
CA ASN A 65 -15.60 1.57 -1.82
C ASN A 65 -15.78 2.27 -0.45
N PHE A 66 -15.17 3.45 -0.26
CA PHE A 66 -15.30 4.27 0.94
C PHE A 66 -16.17 5.51 0.74
N ALA A 67 -17.00 5.60 -0.31
CA ALA A 67 -17.77 6.79 -0.64
C ALA A 67 -18.59 7.34 0.54
N GLY A 68 -19.21 6.46 1.35
CA GLY A 68 -19.97 6.85 2.54
C GLY A 68 -19.11 7.20 3.78
N ARG A 69 -17.77 7.10 3.66
CA ARG A 69 -16.82 7.34 4.77
C ARG A 69 -15.82 8.46 4.46
N ILE A 70 -16.03 9.22 3.39
CA ILE A 70 -15.17 10.34 2.98
C ILE A 70 -15.93 11.65 3.17
N GLY A 71 -15.23 12.70 3.60
CA GLY A 71 -15.78 14.07 3.67
C GLY A 71 -15.89 14.65 5.07
N GLY A 72 -15.41 13.93 6.11
CA GLY A 72 -15.39 14.43 7.49
C GLY A 72 -14.15 15.29 7.80
N ARG A 73 -14.06 15.71 9.06
CA ARG A 73 -12.85 16.32 9.67
C ARG A 73 -11.97 15.29 10.37
N GLY A 74 -12.22 14.01 10.12
CA GLY A 74 -11.51 12.90 10.72
C GLY A 74 -10.05 12.77 10.26
N PRO A 75 -9.39 11.67 10.64
CA PRO A 75 -8.05 11.35 10.17
C PRO A 75 -8.06 11.06 8.67
N ARG A 76 -6.88 11.06 8.08
CA ARG A 76 -6.67 10.70 6.67
C ARG A 76 -6.35 9.21 6.56
N LEU A 77 -6.93 8.55 5.58
CA LEU A 77 -6.54 7.19 5.19
C LEU A 77 -5.44 7.27 4.12
N ILE A 78 -4.27 6.70 4.38
CA ILE A 78 -3.18 6.61 3.41
C ILE A 78 -2.89 5.14 3.16
N VAL A 79 -2.99 4.69 1.91
CA VAL A 79 -2.60 3.34 1.52
C VAL A 79 -1.21 3.41 0.89
N VAL A 80 -0.23 2.81 1.55
CA VAL A 80 1.14 2.69 1.05
C VAL A 80 1.29 1.34 0.38
N VAL A 81 1.55 1.31 -0.92
CA VAL A 81 1.79 0.07 -1.65
C VAL A 81 3.28 -0.26 -1.61
N THR A 82 3.61 -1.40 -1.02
CA THR A 82 5.00 -1.82 -0.79
C THR A 82 5.52 -2.80 -1.82
N SER A 83 4.63 -3.61 -2.41
CA SER A 83 5.01 -4.62 -3.41
C SER A 83 3.90 -4.81 -4.43
N LEU A 84 4.30 -5.03 -5.67
CA LEU A 84 3.44 -5.43 -6.79
C LEU A 84 4.18 -6.48 -7.61
N SER A 85 3.55 -7.63 -7.84
CA SER A 85 4.08 -8.70 -8.67
C SER A 85 3.04 -9.16 -9.67
N LEU A 86 3.20 -8.70 -10.91
CA LEU A 86 2.44 -9.21 -12.05
C LEU A 86 3.26 -10.30 -12.74
N ARG A 87 2.84 -11.55 -12.59
CA ARG A 87 3.55 -12.66 -13.21
C ARG A 87 3.45 -12.59 -14.74
N PRO A 88 4.56 -12.83 -15.48
CA PRO A 88 4.49 -12.96 -16.94
C PRO A 88 3.54 -14.09 -17.32
N TYR A 89 2.60 -13.81 -18.20
CA TYR A 89 1.65 -14.85 -18.65
C TYR A 89 2.29 -15.87 -19.58
N VAL A 90 3.32 -15.46 -20.32
CA VAL A 90 4.05 -16.28 -21.30
C VAL A 90 5.40 -16.69 -20.73
N GLY A 91 5.68 -17.99 -20.66
CA GLY A 91 6.99 -18.51 -20.26
C GLY A 91 7.04 -19.47 -19.08
N SER A 92 5.93 -19.77 -18.42
CA SER A 92 5.86 -20.92 -17.53
C SER A 92 5.77 -22.17 -18.42
N GLY A 93 6.94 -22.81 -18.67
CA GLY A 93 7.04 -23.96 -19.54
C GLY A 93 6.00 -25.03 -19.20
N ASP A 94 5.04 -25.16 -20.08
CA ASP A 94 4.08 -26.24 -20.04
C ASP A 94 4.84 -27.57 -20.22
N ARG A 95 5.04 -28.27 -19.10
CA ARG A 95 5.19 -29.71 -19.19
C ARG A 95 3.81 -30.28 -19.46
N PRO A 96 3.58 -30.95 -20.60
CA PRO A 96 2.33 -31.61 -20.89
C PRO A 96 2.00 -32.60 -19.74
N GLY A 97 0.91 -32.40 -19.02
CA GLY A 97 0.45 -33.33 -17.98
C GLY A 97 0.36 -32.80 -16.56
N PHE A 98 0.82 -31.60 -16.25
CA PHE A 98 0.56 -30.97 -14.96
C PHE A 98 -0.38 -29.79 -15.13
N GLY A 99 -1.46 -29.80 -14.36
CA GLY A 99 -2.63 -28.92 -14.46
C GLY A 99 -2.29 -27.43 -14.63
N SER A 100 -3.23 -26.73 -15.23
CA SER A 100 -3.18 -25.30 -15.54
C SER A 100 -2.52 -24.50 -14.42
N ASN A 101 -1.34 -23.97 -14.67
CA ASN A 101 -0.68 -23.05 -13.76
C ASN A 101 -1.52 -21.76 -13.73
N PHE A 102 -2.42 -21.69 -12.77
CA PHE A 102 -3.11 -20.44 -12.44
C PHE A 102 -2.05 -19.45 -11.99
N GLN A 103 -1.70 -18.54 -12.88
CA GLN A 103 -0.79 -17.46 -12.52
C GLN A 103 -1.57 -16.49 -11.64
N THR A 104 -0.94 -16.10 -10.55
CA THR A 104 -1.53 -15.22 -9.55
C THR A 104 -0.69 -13.95 -9.46
N ASP A 105 -1.37 -12.83 -9.53
CA ASP A 105 -0.80 -11.52 -9.27
C ASP A 105 -0.93 -11.19 -7.78
N TYR A 106 0.06 -10.51 -7.24
CA TYR A 106 0.10 -10.14 -5.83
C TYR A 106 0.34 -8.66 -5.66
N MET A 107 -0.37 -8.06 -4.70
CA MET A 107 -0.14 -6.71 -4.24
C MET A 107 -0.10 -6.69 -2.72
N GLU A 108 0.94 -6.06 -2.16
CA GLU A 108 1.10 -5.84 -0.73
C GLU A 108 1.10 -4.36 -0.42
N GLY A 109 0.48 -4.00 0.67
CA GLY A 109 0.44 -2.63 1.13
C GLY A 109 0.02 -2.54 2.60
N GLU A 110 0.02 -1.32 3.09
CA GLU A 110 -0.38 -1.00 4.44
C GLU A 110 -1.32 0.21 4.42
N ALA A 111 -2.47 0.08 5.06
CA ALA A 111 -3.34 1.21 5.31
C ALA A 111 -2.93 1.91 6.61
N LEU A 112 -2.63 3.20 6.52
CA LEU A 112 -2.26 4.06 7.63
C LEU A 112 -3.41 5.01 7.95
N LEU A 113 -3.82 5.06 9.21
CA LEU A 113 -4.69 6.10 9.71
C LEU A 113 -3.83 7.24 10.23
N VAL A 114 -3.89 8.41 9.59
CA VAL A 114 -3.02 9.55 9.90
C VAL A 114 -3.85 10.70 10.45
N GLY A 115 -3.54 11.11 11.67
CA GLY A 115 -4.21 12.20 12.35
C GLY A 115 -3.83 13.59 11.77
N PRO A 116 -4.52 14.65 12.24
CA PRO A 116 -4.36 16.02 11.72
C PRO A 116 -2.94 16.57 11.86
N LYS A 117 -2.19 16.09 12.86
CA LYS A 117 -0.81 16.50 13.13
C LYS A 117 0.23 15.61 12.41
N GLY A 118 -0.21 14.70 11.52
CA GLY A 118 0.66 13.78 10.81
C GLY A 118 1.06 12.51 11.59
N GLN A 119 0.57 12.34 12.81
CA GLN A 119 0.83 11.14 13.61
C GLN A 119 0.09 9.94 13.05
N VAL A 120 0.72 8.78 13.03
CA VAL A 120 0.08 7.51 12.67
C VAL A 120 -0.71 7.01 13.88
N LEU A 121 -2.02 6.90 13.72
CA LEU A 121 -2.98 6.46 14.74
C LEU A 121 -3.22 4.95 14.69
N GLY A 122 -3.03 4.33 13.53
CA GLY A 122 -3.20 2.90 13.34
C GLY A 122 -2.60 2.44 12.03
N ARG A 123 -2.35 1.11 11.94
CA ARG A 123 -1.77 0.44 10.79
C ARG A 123 -2.52 -0.83 10.50
N TYR A 124 -2.79 -1.10 9.25
CA TYR A 124 -3.43 -2.32 8.80
C TYR A 124 -2.70 -2.86 7.56
N PRO A 125 -1.85 -3.86 7.70
CA PRO A 125 -1.19 -4.51 6.58
C PRO A 125 -2.20 -5.36 5.81
N GLN A 126 -2.12 -5.34 4.49
CA GLN A 126 -2.97 -6.15 3.63
C GLN A 126 -2.19 -6.68 2.44
N MET A 127 -2.39 -7.96 2.15
CA MET A 127 -1.98 -8.61 0.92
C MET A 127 -3.21 -9.01 0.12
N THR A 128 -3.15 -8.83 -1.19
CA THR A 128 -4.20 -9.22 -2.12
C THR A 128 -3.61 -10.07 -3.23
N ALA A 129 -4.32 -11.12 -3.61
CA ALA A 129 -3.96 -12.00 -4.70
C ALA A 129 -5.11 -12.11 -5.69
N THR A 130 -4.83 -12.00 -6.98
CA THR A 130 -5.81 -12.11 -8.05
C THR A 130 -5.33 -13.04 -9.15
N PRO A 131 -6.22 -13.84 -9.77
CA PRO A 131 -5.86 -14.59 -10.98
C PRO A 131 -5.43 -13.64 -12.09
N SER A 132 -4.31 -13.93 -12.76
CA SER A 132 -3.85 -13.13 -13.90
C SER A 132 -4.84 -13.14 -15.07
N SER A 133 -5.74 -14.13 -15.11
CA SER A 133 -6.83 -14.23 -16.10
C SER A 133 -7.84 -13.06 -16.02
N TYR A 134 -7.84 -12.29 -14.95
CA TYR A 134 -8.68 -11.08 -14.84
C TYR A 134 -8.29 -9.99 -15.86
N GLY A 135 -7.09 -10.05 -16.41
CA GLY A 135 -6.68 -9.21 -17.55
C GLY A 135 -7.38 -9.56 -18.87
N GLY A 136 -8.05 -10.70 -18.97
CA GLY A 136 -8.67 -11.19 -20.21
C GLY A 136 -7.67 -11.93 -21.11
N ALA A 137 -7.76 -11.70 -22.42
CA ALA A 137 -6.87 -12.35 -23.39
C ALA A 137 -5.45 -11.79 -23.28
N TRP A 138 -4.47 -12.68 -23.13
CA TRP A 138 -3.06 -12.32 -22.93
C TRP A 138 -2.41 -11.54 -24.09
N TYR A 139 -2.95 -11.66 -25.29
CA TYR A 139 -2.49 -10.96 -26.48
C TYR A 139 -3.13 -9.56 -26.64
N ASP A 140 -4.04 -9.19 -25.75
CA ASP A 140 -4.67 -7.86 -25.79
C ASP A 140 -3.69 -6.81 -25.24
N PRO A 141 -3.45 -5.70 -25.95
CA PRO A 141 -2.58 -4.62 -25.50
C PRO A 141 -2.95 -4.05 -24.13
N GLN A 142 -4.21 -4.15 -23.71
CA GLN A 142 -4.71 -3.66 -22.43
C GLN A 142 -4.66 -4.72 -21.32
N PHE A 143 -4.11 -5.89 -21.58
CA PHE A 143 -4.10 -7.01 -20.62
C PHE A 143 -3.48 -6.63 -19.27
N GLU A 144 -2.29 -6.04 -19.28
CA GLU A 144 -1.63 -5.61 -18.03
C GLU A 144 -2.42 -4.52 -17.30
N GLN A 145 -2.95 -3.55 -18.02
CA GLN A 145 -3.76 -2.47 -17.42
C GLN A 145 -5.00 -3.03 -16.73
N ARG A 146 -5.68 -3.99 -17.34
CA ARG A 146 -6.84 -4.64 -16.72
C ARG A 146 -6.46 -5.44 -15.47
N ARG A 147 -5.29 -6.07 -15.44
CA ARG A 147 -4.78 -6.77 -14.24
C ARG A 147 -4.52 -5.79 -13.10
N LEU A 148 -3.90 -4.63 -13.40
CA LEU A 148 -3.69 -3.55 -12.43
C LEU A 148 -5.03 -3.04 -11.86
N ALA A 149 -5.99 -2.76 -12.72
CA ALA A 149 -7.31 -2.32 -12.29
C ALA A 149 -8.04 -3.37 -11.45
N ALA A 150 -7.95 -4.65 -11.83
CA ALA A 150 -8.59 -5.73 -11.10
C ALA A 150 -8.00 -5.93 -9.69
N ILE A 151 -6.67 -5.93 -9.56
CA ILE A 151 -6.03 -6.10 -8.24
C ILE A 151 -6.27 -4.87 -7.35
N ALA A 152 -6.30 -3.66 -7.91
CA ALA A 152 -6.64 -2.43 -7.21
C ALA A 152 -8.08 -2.45 -6.67
N ASP A 153 -9.04 -2.89 -7.48
CA ASP A 153 -10.45 -2.95 -7.09
C ASP A 153 -10.67 -3.99 -5.96
N ILE A 154 -10.09 -5.18 -6.09
CA ILE A 154 -10.19 -6.23 -5.06
C ILE A 154 -9.49 -5.79 -3.76
N TYR A 155 -8.31 -5.17 -3.84
CA TYR A 155 -7.63 -4.64 -2.65
C TYR A 155 -8.52 -3.63 -1.92
N ALA A 156 -9.11 -2.68 -2.66
CA ALA A 156 -9.98 -1.66 -2.08
C ALA A 156 -11.25 -2.26 -1.45
N GLN A 157 -11.85 -3.28 -2.07
CA GLN A 157 -13.02 -3.99 -1.53
C GLN A 157 -12.68 -4.70 -0.21
N TRP A 158 -11.57 -5.44 -0.17
CA TRP A 158 -11.15 -6.15 1.04
C TRP A 158 -10.81 -5.17 2.15
N LEU A 159 -10.08 -4.09 1.84
CA LEU A 159 -9.77 -3.06 2.83
C LEU A 159 -11.05 -2.42 3.40
N ALA A 160 -12.03 -2.12 2.56
CA ALA A 160 -13.29 -1.53 3.01
C ALA A 160 -14.13 -2.49 3.85
N ARG A 161 -14.03 -3.81 3.61
CA ARG A 161 -14.69 -4.85 4.38
C ARG A 161 -14.03 -5.05 5.75
N ASP A 162 -12.70 -5.09 5.75
CA ASP A 162 -11.91 -5.58 6.89
C ASP A 162 -11.51 -4.47 7.87
N LEU A 163 -11.48 -3.19 7.44
CA LEU A 163 -11.24 -2.09 8.36
C LEU A 163 -12.40 -1.89 9.34
N PRO A 164 -12.10 -1.74 10.64
CA PRO A 164 -13.11 -1.50 11.68
C PRO A 164 -14.04 -0.33 11.34
N ARG A 165 -15.30 -0.46 11.77
CA ARG A 165 -16.34 0.56 11.65
C ARG A 165 -16.93 0.82 13.02
N ASP A 166 -17.29 2.07 13.31
CA ASP A 166 -18.08 2.45 14.50
C ASP A 166 -19.51 1.93 14.39
#